data_7929cdc20953666556737b8f06cf4130
#
_entry.id   7929cdc20953666556737b8f06cf4130
#
_cell.length_a   1.000
_cell.length_b   1.000
_cell.length_c   1.000
_cell.angle_alpha   90.00
_cell.angle_beta   90.00
_cell.angle_gamma   90.00
#
_symmetry.space_group_name_H-M   'P 1'
#
loop_
_entity.id
_entity.type
_entity.pdbx_description
1 polymer ?
#
loop_
_entity_poly.entity_id
_entity_poly.type
_entity_poly.pdbx_seq_one_letter_code
_entity_poly.pdbx_strand_id
1 'polypeptide(L)'
;AVAAARKGEKNRHVVAVIGDGSMSGGLATGVSTLAKMMNPNIKVIGVEPAGANCMQVSLKNKKVTTLPYVDTIADGTAVKTPGSKIFPYIQKNIDDIITVEDNELIVSFLDMLENHKLLVENSGLLTVAALKHLDVKGAKVVSILSGGNMDMITFASLVQHGLIARSRIFTVSTLLPDKPGALMNISKVIADLQGNVIKLEHNQFVSINRNSAVELVITMEAFGPEHKQLIINTLADKGYKPKEVMTKGIYN
;
A
#
# COMPACT_ATOMS: atom_id res chain seq x y z
N ALA A 1 -2.27 -18.79 18.89
CA ALA A 1 -2.78 -18.75 20.29
C ALA A 1 -3.27 -20.13 20.74
N VAL A 2 -4.26 -20.72 20.10
CA VAL A 2 -4.81 -22.06 20.46
C VAL A 2 -3.74 -23.15 20.47
N ALA A 3 -2.88 -23.19 19.45
CA ALA A 3 -1.80 -24.16 19.37
C ALA A 3 -0.73 -23.95 20.46
N ALA A 4 -0.41 -22.71 20.83
CA ALA A 4 0.52 -22.41 21.91
C ALA A 4 -0.05 -22.75 23.29
N ALA A 5 -1.34 -22.43 23.51
CA ALA A 5 -2.03 -22.83 24.76
C ALA A 5 -2.10 -24.35 24.92
N ARG A 6 -2.40 -25.09 23.85
CA ARG A 6 -2.42 -26.57 23.83
C ARG A 6 -1.04 -27.22 24.12
N LYS A 7 0.05 -26.49 23.80
CA LYS A 7 1.43 -26.93 24.05
C LYS A 7 1.96 -26.51 25.41
N GLY A 8 1.14 -25.89 26.27
CA GLY A 8 1.55 -25.47 27.62
C GLY A 8 2.55 -24.32 27.68
N GLU A 9 2.72 -23.59 26.57
CA GLU A 9 3.67 -22.48 26.47
C GLU A 9 3.11 -21.22 27.14
N LYS A 10 3.30 -21.07 28.43
CA LYS A 10 2.69 -20.01 29.26
C LYS A 10 3.31 -18.61 29.08
N ASN A 11 4.51 -18.49 28.50
CA ASN A 11 5.29 -17.24 28.48
C ASN A 11 5.40 -16.63 27.07
N ARG A 12 4.50 -16.94 26.14
CA ARG A 12 4.51 -16.37 24.79
C ARG A 12 3.54 -15.20 24.67
N HIS A 13 4.08 -14.03 24.33
CA HIS A 13 3.26 -12.91 23.90
C HIS A 13 2.70 -13.24 22.50
N VAL A 14 1.40 -13.40 22.42
CA VAL A 14 0.69 -13.58 21.13
C VAL A 14 -0.09 -12.32 20.87
N VAL A 15 0.21 -11.68 19.74
CA VAL A 15 -0.51 -10.50 19.28
C VAL A 15 -1.39 -10.92 18.11
N ALA A 16 -2.68 -10.76 18.24
CA ALA A 16 -3.62 -10.92 17.14
C ALA A 16 -3.90 -9.56 16.51
N VAL A 17 -3.60 -9.42 15.23
CA VAL A 17 -3.87 -8.22 14.46
C VAL A 17 -5.09 -8.50 13.59
N ILE A 18 -6.13 -7.70 13.72
CA ILE A 18 -7.43 -7.94 13.11
C ILE A 18 -7.86 -6.67 12.39
N GLY A 19 -7.99 -6.76 11.06
CA GLY A 19 -8.70 -5.73 10.29
C GLY A 19 -10.19 -5.78 10.58
N ASP A 20 -10.86 -4.64 10.62
CA ASP A 20 -12.31 -4.57 10.79
C ASP A 20 -13.04 -4.89 9.47
N GLY A 21 -12.70 -6.02 8.89
CA GLY A 21 -13.07 -6.47 7.52
C GLY A 21 -14.50 -6.92 7.35
N SER A 22 -15.44 -6.58 8.20
CA SER A 22 -16.85 -6.75 7.89
C SER A 22 -17.67 -5.61 8.48
N MET A 23 -18.40 -5.02 7.62
CA MET A 23 -19.39 -3.92 7.73
C MET A 23 -19.79 -3.37 9.10
N SER A 24 -19.22 -3.76 10.20
CA SER A 24 -19.49 -3.24 11.55
C SER A 24 -18.61 -3.83 12.66
N GLY A 25 -17.47 -4.49 12.33
CA GLY A 25 -16.58 -5.05 13.34
C GLY A 25 -16.93 -6.48 13.81
N GLY A 26 -17.68 -7.23 13.00
CA GLY A 26 -18.10 -8.60 13.35
C GLY A 26 -16.94 -9.57 13.49
N LEU A 27 -15.98 -9.55 12.55
CA LEU A 27 -14.78 -10.39 12.60
C LEU A 27 -13.92 -10.03 13.82
N ALA A 28 -13.65 -8.74 14.04
CA ALA A 28 -12.87 -8.25 15.17
C ALA A 28 -13.51 -8.63 16.50
N THR A 29 -14.84 -8.52 16.62
CA THR A 29 -15.61 -8.91 17.81
C THR A 29 -15.49 -10.41 18.08
N GLY A 30 -15.71 -11.26 17.08
CA GLY A 30 -15.66 -12.71 17.24
C GLY A 30 -14.27 -13.20 17.63
N VAL A 31 -13.24 -12.75 16.90
CA VAL A 31 -11.86 -13.16 17.14
C VAL A 31 -11.36 -12.65 18.49
N SER A 32 -11.59 -11.37 18.82
CA SER A 32 -11.15 -10.81 20.09
C SER A 32 -11.81 -11.50 21.28
N THR A 33 -13.11 -11.75 21.20
CA THR A 33 -13.85 -12.44 22.25
C THR A 33 -13.30 -13.85 22.47
N LEU A 34 -13.14 -14.64 21.40
CA LEU A 34 -12.60 -15.98 21.51
C LEU A 34 -11.15 -15.98 22.02
N ALA A 35 -10.31 -15.09 21.50
CA ALA A 35 -8.91 -14.98 21.91
C ALA A 35 -8.79 -14.67 23.41
N LYS A 36 -9.56 -13.71 23.92
CA LYS A 36 -9.57 -13.34 25.34
C LYS A 36 -10.15 -14.44 26.24
N MET A 37 -11.16 -15.16 25.78
CA MET A 37 -11.70 -16.32 26.50
C MET A 37 -10.69 -17.45 26.62
N MET A 38 -9.90 -17.68 25.58
CA MET A 38 -8.88 -18.75 25.58
C MET A 38 -7.61 -18.38 26.36
N ASN A 39 -7.19 -17.13 26.24
CA ASN A 39 -6.04 -16.60 26.96
C ASN A 39 -6.17 -15.07 27.12
N PRO A 40 -6.50 -14.56 28.31
CA PRO A 40 -6.67 -13.14 28.57
C PRO A 40 -5.41 -12.30 28.30
N ASN A 41 -4.22 -12.92 28.31
CA ASN A 41 -2.94 -12.24 28.09
C ASN A 41 -2.61 -12.01 26.60
N ILE A 42 -3.42 -12.52 25.67
CA ILE A 42 -3.27 -12.21 24.25
C ILE A 42 -3.58 -10.74 24.04
N LYS A 43 -2.65 -10.00 23.45
CA LYS A 43 -2.93 -8.66 22.97
C LYS A 43 -3.68 -8.75 21.64
N VAL A 44 -4.81 -8.08 21.56
CA VAL A 44 -5.63 -7.99 20.37
C VAL A 44 -5.63 -6.55 19.88
N ILE A 45 -5.10 -6.35 18.69
CA ILE A 45 -4.95 -5.02 18.09
C ILE A 45 -5.89 -4.93 16.88
N GLY A 46 -6.79 -3.97 16.92
CA GLY A 46 -7.63 -3.60 15.78
C GLY A 46 -6.86 -2.74 14.79
N VAL A 47 -7.19 -2.86 13.52
CA VAL A 47 -6.62 -2.00 12.47
C VAL A 47 -7.73 -1.44 11.62
N GLU A 48 -7.72 -0.14 11.44
CA GLU A 48 -8.62 0.59 10.54
C GLU A 48 -7.80 1.37 9.49
N PRO A 49 -8.37 1.66 8.31
CA PRO A 49 -7.76 2.63 7.42
C PRO A 49 -7.86 4.03 8.03
N ALA A 50 -6.84 4.86 7.82
CA ALA A 50 -6.81 6.23 8.34
C ALA A 50 -8.01 7.05 7.85
N GLY A 51 -8.44 6.81 6.61
CA GLY A 51 -9.60 7.47 6.01
C GLY A 51 -10.97 6.95 6.47
N ALA A 52 -11.04 5.89 7.33
CA ALA A 52 -12.30 5.34 7.83
C ALA A 52 -12.13 4.75 9.25
N ASN A 53 -11.67 5.54 10.20
CA ASN A 53 -11.31 5.14 11.56
C ASN A 53 -12.43 5.32 12.60
N CYS A 54 -13.65 4.97 12.23
CA CYS A 54 -14.83 5.23 13.06
C CYS A 54 -14.82 4.51 14.42
N MET A 55 -14.24 3.32 14.51
CA MET A 55 -14.13 2.56 15.76
C MET A 55 -13.09 3.19 16.70
N GLN A 56 -11.93 3.60 16.18
CA GLN A 56 -10.90 4.29 16.94
C GLN A 56 -11.46 5.58 17.58
N VAL A 57 -12.15 6.40 16.77
CA VAL A 57 -12.81 7.64 17.24
C VAL A 57 -13.88 7.32 18.27
N SER A 58 -14.66 6.27 18.07
CA SER A 58 -15.72 5.86 19.01
C SER A 58 -15.16 5.39 20.35
N LEU A 59 -14.05 4.63 20.33
CA LEU A 59 -13.38 4.21 21.58
C LEU A 59 -12.81 5.39 22.34
N LYS A 60 -12.16 6.34 21.64
CA LYS A 60 -11.66 7.58 22.24
C LYS A 60 -12.78 8.39 22.89
N ASN A 61 -13.93 8.48 22.25
CA ASN A 61 -15.10 9.19 22.73
C ASN A 61 -15.94 8.38 23.74
N LYS A 62 -15.61 7.11 23.94
CA LYS A 62 -16.37 6.14 24.79
C LYS A 62 -17.84 5.98 24.40
N LYS A 63 -18.19 6.29 23.17
CA LYS A 63 -19.52 6.17 22.57
C LYS A 63 -19.43 5.99 21.07
N VAL A 64 -20.41 5.30 20.51
CA VAL A 64 -20.53 5.18 19.05
C VAL A 64 -20.57 6.58 18.44
N THR A 65 -19.64 6.85 17.56
CA THR A 65 -19.47 8.15 16.90
C THR A 65 -19.49 7.94 15.38
N THR A 66 -20.25 8.75 14.69
CA THR A 66 -20.33 8.76 13.23
C THR A 66 -19.30 9.73 12.66
N LEU A 67 -18.49 9.27 11.70
CA LEU A 67 -17.58 10.12 10.95
C LEU A 67 -18.36 10.96 9.93
N PRO A 68 -17.96 12.21 9.70
CA PRO A 68 -18.59 13.07 8.69
C PRO A 68 -18.33 12.55 7.26
N TYR A 69 -17.16 11.96 7.04
CA TYR A 69 -16.68 11.51 5.75
C TYR A 69 -15.83 10.25 5.90
N VAL A 70 -15.77 9.43 4.87
CA VAL A 70 -14.86 8.30 4.75
C VAL A 70 -14.27 8.28 3.34
N ASP A 71 -12.96 8.02 3.25
CA ASP A 71 -12.23 7.91 2.01
C ASP A 71 -11.09 6.91 2.18
N THR A 72 -11.19 5.74 1.56
CA THR A 72 -10.18 4.70 1.60
C THR A 72 -10.42 3.67 0.51
N ILE A 73 -9.34 3.07 0.01
CA ILE A 73 -9.40 1.94 -0.92
C ILE A 73 -9.83 0.63 -0.24
N ALA A 74 -9.86 0.58 1.09
CA ALA A 74 -10.32 -0.57 1.87
C ALA A 74 -11.85 -0.55 2.01
N ASP A 75 -12.55 -0.76 0.91
CA ASP A 75 -14.00 -0.63 0.76
C ASP A 75 -14.79 -1.49 1.74
N GLY A 76 -14.33 -2.70 2.05
CA GLY A 76 -14.96 -3.57 3.06
C GLY A 76 -14.96 -3.02 4.49
N THR A 77 -14.12 -2.00 4.76
CA THR A 77 -14.03 -1.30 6.06
C THR A 77 -14.46 0.17 5.99
N ALA A 78 -14.87 0.65 4.83
CA ALA A 78 -15.24 2.05 4.59
C ALA A 78 -16.62 2.41 5.20
N VAL A 79 -16.75 2.27 6.52
CA VAL A 79 -17.98 2.56 7.24
C VAL A 79 -17.86 3.82 8.09
N LYS A 80 -18.93 4.64 8.09
CA LYS A 80 -18.96 5.88 8.88
C LYS A 80 -19.24 5.66 10.36
N THR A 81 -19.96 4.59 10.70
CA THR A 81 -20.49 4.39 12.06
C THR A 81 -20.27 2.93 12.47
N PRO A 82 -19.65 2.67 13.61
CA PRO A 82 -19.53 1.31 14.13
C PRO A 82 -20.89 0.74 14.52
N GLY A 83 -21.02 -0.57 14.46
CA GLY A 83 -22.22 -1.26 14.92
C GLY A 83 -22.43 -1.08 16.44
N SER A 84 -23.55 -0.53 16.84
CA SER A 84 -23.86 -0.25 18.25
C SER A 84 -23.90 -1.51 19.12
N LYS A 85 -24.34 -2.64 18.56
CA LYS A 85 -24.41 -3.92 19.29
C LYS A 85 -23.04 -4.54 19.55
N ILE A 86 -22.06 -4.30 18.69
CA ILE A 86 -20.73 -4.88 18.79
C ILE A 86 -19.75 -3.98 19.55
N PHE A 87 -20.01 -2.68 19.60
CA PHE A 87 -19.14 -1.69 20.24
C PHE A 87 -18.74 -2.05 21.67
N PRO A 88 -19.66 -2.52 22.56
CA PRO A 88 -19.28 -2.94 23.92
C PRO A 88 -18.28 -4.11 23.96
N TYR A 89 -18.36 -5.03 23.01
CA TYR A 89 -17.42 -6.16 22.93
C TYR A 89 -16.03 -5.70 22.45
N ILE A 90 -15.99 -4.82 21.47
CA ILE A 90 -14.73 -4.22 21.01
C ILE A 90 -14.08 -3.43 22.13
N GLN A 91 -14.84 -2.58 22.82
CA GLN A 91 -14.34 -1.77 23.94
C GLN A 91 -13.78 -2.64 25.07
N LYS A 92 -14.30 -3.85 25.26
CA LYS A 92 -13.84 -4.78 26.32
C LYS A 92 -12.64 -5.60 25.89
N ASN A 93 -12.57 -6.04 24.63
CA ASN A 93 -11.67 -7.13 24.20
C ASN A 93 -10.52 -6.66 23.30
N ILE A 94 -10.60 -5.48 22.71
CA ILE A 94 -9.52 -4.91 21.90
C ILE A 94 -8.62 -4.08 22.80
N ASP A 95 -7.32 -4.36 22.78
CA ASP A 95 -6.35 -3.67 23.64
C ASP A 95 -5.91 -2.34 23.03
N ASP A 96 -5.87 -2.24 21.70
CA ASP A 96 -5.50 -1.03 20.98
C ASP A 96 -6.08 -1.04 19.56
N ILE A 97 -6.26 0.14 18.96
CA ILE A 97 -6.60 0.30 17.54
C ILE A 97 -5.59 1.25 16.90
N ILE A 98 -4.97 0.78 15.83
CA ILE A 98 -4.06 1.57 15.00
C ILE A 98 -4.66 1.80 13.62
N THR A 99 -4.19 2.84 12.95
CA THR A 99 -4.60 3.17 11.59
C THR A 99 -3.44 2.99 10.61
N VAL A 100 -3.77 2.68 9.35
CA VAL A 100 -2.82 2.58 8.25
C VAL A 100 -3.30 3.42 7.07
N GLU A 101 -2.36 3.96 6.31
CA GLU A 101 -2.65 4.75 5.13
C GLU A 101 -2.88 3.85 3.91
N ASP A 102 -3.67 4.31 2.94
CA ASP A 102 -3.98 3.56 1.71
C ASP A 102 -2.72 3.18 0.91
N ASN A 103 -1.71 4.05 0.88
CA ASN A 103 -0.43 3.74 0.25
C ASN A 103 0.27 2.52 0.88
N GLU A 104 0.07 2.28 2.16
CA GLU A 104 0.63 1.13 2.86
C GLU A 104 -0.08 -0.17 2.49
N LEU A 105 -1.38 -0.09 2.19
CA LEU A 105 -2.17 -1.22 1.66
C LEU A 105 -1.68 -1.60 0.26
N ILE A 106 -1.43 -0.61 -0.61
CA ILE A 106 -0.91 -0.84 -1.97
C ILE A 106 0.44 -1.57 -1.93
N VAL A 107 1.34 -1.16 -1.05
CA VAL A 107 2.65 -1.84 -0.87
C VAL A 107 2.46 -3.25 -0.32
N SER A 108 1.57 -3.43 0.66
CA SER A 108 1.27 -4.74 1.26
C SER A 108 0.61 -5.69 0.28
N PHE A 109 -0.26 -5.17 -0.61
CA PHE A 109 -0.87 -5.94 -1.70
C PHE A 109 0.19 -6.57 -2.59
N LEU A 110 1.15 -5.77 -3.05
CA LEU A 110 2.20 -6.25 -3.92
C LEU A 110 3.11 -7.26 -3.20
N ASP A 111 3.39 -7.07 -1.90
CA ASP A 111 4.14 -8.03 -1.08
C ASP A 111 3.44 -9.39 -1.00
N MET A 112 2.15 -9.38 -0.70
CA MET A 112 1.38 -10.62 -0.61
C MET A 112 1.33 -11.35 -1.93
N LEU A 113 1.16 -10.62 -3.03
CA LEU A 113 1.11 -11.20 -4.37
C LEU A 113 2.47 -11.76 -4.81
N GLU A 114 3.56 -10.98 -4.67
CA GLU A 114 4.88 -11.36 -5.16
C GLU A 114 5.56 -12.42 -4.28
N ASN A 115 5.50 -12.25 -2.96
CA ASN A 115 6.27 -13.09 -2.05
C ASN A 115 5.48 -14.31 -1.53
N HIS A 116 4.16 -14.16 -1.36
CA HIS A 116 3.32 -15.21 -0.78
C HIS A 116 2.37 -15.86 -1.77
N LYS A 117 2.19 -15.28 -2.98
CA LYS A 117 1.26 -15.77 -4.03
C LYS A 117 -0.19 -15.80 -3.53
N LEU A 118 -0.53 -14.87 -2.66
CA LEU A 118 -1.87 -14.73 -2.10
C LEU A 118 -2.55 -13.48 -2.63
N LEU A 119 -3.76 -13.64 -3.12
CA LEU A 119 -4.65 -12.55 -3.46
C LEU A 119 -5.51 -12.24 -2.22
N VAL A 120 -5.34 -11.03 -1.69
CA VAL A 120 -6.05 -10.54 -0.51
C VAL A 120 -6.70 -9.21 -0.86
N GLU A 121 -7.97 -9.03 -0.53
CA GLU A 121 -8.67 -7.75 -0.72
C GLU A 121 -8.09 -6.64 0.17
N ASN A 122 -8.31 -5.39 -0.20
CA ASN A 122 -7.71 -4.24 0.49
C ASN A 122 -8.00 -4.21 1.99
N SER A 123 -9.22 -4.54 2.39
CA SER A 123 -9.60 -4.61 3.81
C SER A 123 -8.86 -5.71 4.57
N GLY A 124 -8.57 -6.83 3.90
CA GLY A 124 -7.81 -7.94 4.48
C GLY A 124 -6.32 -7.63 4.66
N LEU A 125 -5.79 -6.67 3.89
CA LEU A 125 -4.39 -6.25 3.95
C LEU A 125 -4.08 -5.32 5.12
N LEU A 126 -5.08 -4.72 5.76
CA LEU A 126 -4.91 -3.84 6.91
C LEU A 126 -3.98 -4.43 7.97
N THR A 127 -4.14 -5.71 8.25
CA THR A 127 -3.37 -6.41 9.29
C THR A 127 -1.90 -6.61 8.91
N VAL A 128 -1.59 -6.76 7.64
CA VAL A 128 -0.21 -6.87 7.12
C VAL A 128 0.44 -5.49 7.13
N ALA A 129 -0.24 -4.48 6.61
CA ALA A 129 0.25 -3.10 6.59
C ALA A 129 0.58 -2.58 8.00
N ALA A 130 -0.24 -2.98 8.98
CA ALA A 130 -0.07 -2.59 10.38
C ALA A 130 1.20 -3.12 11.05
N LEU A 131 1.80 -4.22 10.57
CA LEU A 131 2.94 -4.88 11.22
C LEU A 131 4.14 -3.95 11.41
N LYS A 132 4.36 -3.02 10.49
CA LYS A 132 5.46 -2.05 10.57
C LYS A 132 5.27 -0.96 11.64
N HIS A 133 4.04 -0.78 12.12
CA HIS A 133 3.71 0.17 13.18
C HIS A 133 3.76 -0.46 14.58
N LEU A 134 4.01 -1.77 14.66
CA LEU A 134 3.99 -2.51 15.90
C LEU A 134 5.42 -2.86 16.35
N ASP A 135 5.78 -2.50 17.57
CA ASP A 135 6.97 -3.04 18.20
C ASP A 135 6.65 -4.43 18.77
N VAL A 136 6.85 -5.43 17.93
CA VAL A 136 6.55 -6.84 18.25
C VAL A 136 7.82 -7.70 18.28
N LYS A 137 8.97 -7.10 18.55
CA LYS A 137 10.26 -7.80 18.63
C LYS A 137 10.20 -8.93 19.65
N GLY A 138 10.47 -10.14 19.19
CA GLY A 138 10.42 -11.35 20.01
C GLY A 138 9.01 -11.88 20.30
N ALA A 139 7.94 -11.23 19.83
CA ALA A 139 6.58 -11.70 19.96
C ALA A 139 6.18 -12.67 18.84
N LYS A 140 5.18 -13.51 19.09
CA LYS A 140 4.46 -14.24 18.05
C LYS A 140 3.26 -13.40 17.61
N VAL A 141 3.28 -12.97 16.38
CA VAL A 141 2.20 -12.17 15.78
C VAL A 141 1.37 -13.05 14.86
N VAL A 142 0.07 -12.89 14.93
CA VAL A 142 -0.89 -13.52 14.02
C VAL A 142 -1.67 -12.40 13.34
N SER A 143 -1.43 -12.21 12.04
CA SER A 143 -2.25 -11.34 11.18
C SER A 143 -3.33 -12.16 10.53
N ILE A 144 -4.57 -11.69 10.58
CA ILE A 144 -5.70 -12.35 9.96
C ILE A 144 -5.91 -11.75 8.58
N LEU A 145 -5.62 -12.51 7.54
CA LEU A 145 -5.96 -12.18 6.18
C LEU A 145 -7.42 -12.57 5.93
N SER A 146 -8.26 -11.59 5.71
CA SER A 146 -9.69 -11.80 5.49
C SER A 146 -10.11 -11.29 4.12
N GLY A 147 -10.81 -12.14 3.39
CA GLY A 147 -11.36 -11.77 2.09
C GLY A 147 -10.37 -11.85 0.91
N GLY A 148 -10.93 -12.08 -0.24
CA GLY A 148 -10.21 -12.14 -1.53
C GLY A 148 -11.11 -11.74 -2.69
N ASN A 149 -12.24 -11.07 -2.39
CA ASN A 149 -13.18 -10.60 -3.40
C ASN A 149 -12.69 -9.27 -3.98
N MET A 150 -11.89 -9.37 -5.04
CA MET A 150 -11.33 -8.22 -5.74
C MET A 150 -11.67 -8.31 -7.22
N ASP A 151 -12.21 -7.23 -7.79
CA ASP A 151 -12.42 -7.15 -9.23
C ASP A 151 -11.09 -6.93 -9.99
N MET A 152 -11.07 -7.33 -11.25
CA MET A 152 -9.85 -7.31 -12.06
C MET A 152 -9.37 -5.91 -12.41
N ILE A 153 -10.23 -4.91 -12.44
CA ILE A 153 -9.85 -3.51 -12.73
C ILE A 153 -9.12 -2.95 -11.51
N THR A 154 -9.68 -3.14 -10.32
CA THR A 154 -9.03 -2.78 -9.05
C THR A 154 -7.70 -3.52 -8.89
N PHE A 155 -7.66 -4.82 -9.18
CA PHE A 155 -6.43 -5.61 -9.17
C PHE A 155 -5.34 -5.00 -10.06
N ALA A 156 -5.66 -4.72 -11.32
CA ALA A 156 -4.70 -4.14 -12.27
C ALA A 156 -4.21 -2.76 -11.81
N SER A 157 -5.11 -1.94 -11.28
CA SER A 157 -4.79 -0.63 -10.71
C SER A 157 -3.83 -0.74 -9.52
N LEU A 158 -4.09 -1.65 -8.58
CA LEU A 158 -3.23 -1.87 -7.41
C LEU A 158 -1.84 -2.38 -7.79
N VAL A 159 -1.74 -3.30 -8.76
CA VAL A 159 -0.44 -3.77 -9.28
C VAL A 159 0.34 -2.58 -9.84
N GLN A 160 -0.29 -1.77 -10.68
CA GLN A 160 0.37 -0.62 -11.28
C GLN A 160 0.83 0.40 -10.24
N HIS A 161 -0.06 0.81 -9.32
CA HIS A 161 0.29 1.75 -8.25
C HIS A 161 1.37 1.18 -7.31
N GLY A 162 1.33 -0.11 -7.02
CA GLY A 162 2.36 -0.78 -6.23
C GLY A 162 3.74 -0.77 -6.91
N LEU A 163 3.80 -0.99 -8.22
CA LEU A 163 5.04 -0.91 -8.99
C LEU A 163 5.60 0.52 -9.01
N ILE A 164 4.73 1.53 -9.14
CA ILE A 164 5.11 2.95 -9.06
C ILE A 164 5.61 3.29 -7.65
N ALA A 165 4.88 2.93 -6.60
CA ALA A 165 5.26 3.18 -5.21
C ALA A 165 6.61 2.56 -4.84
N ARG A 166 6.98 1.44 -5.47
CA ARG A 166 8.29 0.78 -5.31
C ARG A 166 9.35 1.27 -6.29
N SER A 167 9.07 2.34 -7.03
CA SER A 167 9.98 2.88 -8.05
C SER A 167 10.42 1.84 -9.11
N ARG A 168 9.59 0.83 -9.36
CA ARG A 168 9.79 -0.14 -10.43
C ARG A 168 9.26 0.36 -11.76
N ILE A 169 8.33 1.32 -11.72
CA ILE A 169 7.85 2.09 -12.86
C ILE A 169 7.91 3.56 -12.47
N PHE A 170 8.52 4.38 -13.32
CA PHE A 170 8.63 5.81 -13.11
C PHE A 170 8.67 6.57 -14.44
N THR A 171 8.37 7.84 -14.40
CA THR A 171 8.36 8.70 -15.59
C THR A 171 9.28 9.88 -15.39
N VAL A 172 10.08 10.17 -16.41
CA VAL A 172 10.90 11.38 -16.48
C VAL A 172 10.54 12.20 -17.70
N SER A 173 10.54 13.51 -17.55
CA SER A 173 10.50 14.48 -18.67
C SER A 173 11.87 15.10 -18.83
N THR A 174 12.34 15.23 -20.07
CA THR A 174 13.58 15.94 -20.39
C THR A 174 13.45 16.67 -21.71
N LEU A 175 14.23 17.73 -21.88
CA LEU A 175 14.29 18.48 -23.13
C LEU A 175 15.44 17.95 -24.00
N LEU A 176 15.14 17.69 -25.26
CA LEU A 176 16.11 17.27 -26.27
C LEU A 176 16.15 18.26 -27.44
N PRO A 177 17.32 18.43 -28.11
CA PRO A 177 17.37 19.07 -29.42
C PRO A 177 16.55 18.24 -30.43
N ASP A 178 15.75 18.88 -31.26
CA ASP A 178 15.05 18.20 -32.37
C ASP A 178 16.02 17.93 -33.54
N LYS A 179 16.85 16.91 -33.35
CA LYS A 179 17.86 16.52 -34.34
C LYS A 179 17.86 15.00 -34.50
N PRO A 180 18.13 14.51 -35.73
CA PRO A 180 18.31 13.08 -35.96
C PRO A 180 19.34 12.49 -34.99
N GLY A 181 19.01 11.34 -34.38
CA GLY A 181 19.85 10.63 -33.41
C GLY A 181 19.72 11.05 -31.94
N ALA A 182 19.07 12.16 -31.61
CA ALA A 182 18.90 12.60 -30.23
C ALA A 182 18.12 11.58 -29.40
N LEU A 183 17.03 11.06 -29.93
CA LEU A 183 16.25 10.00 -29.29
C LEU A 183 17.06 8.69 -29.14
N MET A 184 17.81 8.31 -30.16
CA MET A 184 18.66 7.12 -30.11
C MET A 184 19.69 7.22 -29.00
N ASN A 185 20.32 8.38 -28.82
CA ASN A 185 21.36 8.56 -27.81
C ASN A 185 20.82 8.42 -26.38
N ILE A 186 19.67 9.03 -26.06
CA ILE A 186 19.09 8.89 -24.73
C ILE A 186 18.57 7.47 -24.48
N SER A 187 17.95 6.84 -25.48
CA SER A 187 17.50 5.44 -25.39
C SER A 187 18.66 4.49 -25.17
N LYS A 188 19.82 4.74 -25.80
CA LYS A 188 21.03 3.97 -25.56
C LYS A 188 21.50 4.07 -24.10
N VAL A 189 21.51 5.25 -23.52
CA VAL A 189 21.88 5.43 -22.11
C VAL A 189 20.99 4.61 -21.18
N ILE A 190 19.69 4.63 -21.42
CA ILE A 190 18.70 3.87 -20.63
C ILE A 190 18.94 2.36 -20.81
N ALA A 191 19.14 1.92 -22.05
CA ALA A 191 19.38 0.49 -22.35
C ALA A 191 20.69 -0.02 -21.76
N ASP A 192 21.78 0.75 -21.85
CA ASP A 192 23.09 0.42 -21.27
C ASP A 192 23.00 0.23 -19.74
N LEU A 193 22.04 0.86 -19.09
CA LEU A 193 21.72 0.70 -17.67
C LEU A 193 20.65 -0.37 -17.40
N GLN A 194 20.21 -1.11 -18.40
CA GLN A 194 19.15 -2.12 -18.29
C GLN A 194 17.76 -1.54 -17.90
N GLY A 195 17.52 -0.24 -18.12
CA GLY A 195 16.20 0.35 -18.04
C GLY A 195 15.37 -0.06 -19.26
N ASN A 196 14.13 -0.47 -19.04
CA ASN A 196 13.21 -0.81 -20.14
C ASN A 196 12.20 0.32 -20.35
N VAL A 197 12.13 0.83 -21.58
CA VAL A 197 11.16 1.90 -21.93
C VAL A 197 9.79 1.27 -22.21
N ILE A 198 8.79 1.65 -21.41
CA ILE A 198 7.40 1.19 -21.55
C ILE A 198 6.62 2.13 -22.48
N LYS A 199 6.77 3.43 -22.26
CA LYS A 199 6.03 4.46 -22.99
C LYS A 199 6.95 5.63 -23.28
N LEU A 200 6.78 6.22 -24.46
CA LEU A 200 7.53 7.39 -24.90
C LEU A 200 6.60 8.36 -25.59
N GLU A 201 6.60 9.59 -25.10
CA GLU A 201 5.85 10.71 -25.68
C GLU A 201 6.84 11.77 -26.14
N HIS A 202 6.76 12.15 -27.41
CA HIS A 202 7.64 13.13 -28.04
C HIS A 202 6.84 14.35 -28.42
N ASN A 203 6.90 15.40 -27.61
CA ASN A 203 6.13 16.63 -27.74
C ASN A 203 6.93 17.70 -28.49
N GLN A 204 6.65 17.88 -29.77
CA GLN A 204 7.36 18.85 -30.64
C GLN A 204 6.87 20.31 -30.49
N PHE A 205 5.74 20.53 -29.81
CA PHE A 205 5.10 21.85 -29.74
C PHE A 205 5.34 22.60 -28.43
N VAL A 206 6.27 22.17 -27.61
CA VAL A 206 6.60 22.81 -26.32
C VAL A 206 7.35 24.15 -26.50
N SER A 207 8.04 24.32 -27.64
CA SER A 207 8.73 25.57 -27.97
C SER A 207 8.45 25.98 -29.42
N ILE A 208 8.27 27.29 -29.64
CA ILE A 208 8.13 27.88 -30.98
C ILE A 208 9.41 27.66 -31.82
N ASN A 209 10.56 27.62 -31.15
CA ASN A 209 11.85 27.34 -31.77
C ASN A 209 12.16 25.84 -31.67
N ARG A 210 11.71 25.06 -32.66
CA ARG A 210 11.95 23.59 -32.74
C ARG A 210 13.43 23.19 -32.63
N ASN A 211 14.33 24.07 -33.09
CA ASN A 211 15.75 23.76 -33.03
C ASN A 211 16.33 23.80 -31.58
N SER A 212 15.59 24.36 -30.64
CA SER A 212 16.09 24.55 -29.27
C SER A 212 15.69 23.44 -28.32
N ALA A 213 14.47 22.92 -28.40
CA ALA A 213 14.06 21.83 -27.53
C ALA A 213 12.71 21.20 -27.92
N VAL A 214 12.63 19.89 -27.86
CA VAL A 214 11.40 19.09 -27.79
C VAL A 214 11.35 18.42 -26.42
N GLU A 215 10.16 18.28 -25.88
CA GLU A 215 9.99 17.53 -24.63
C GLU A 215 9.85 16.05 -24.94
N LEU A 216 10.66 15.25 -24.27
CA LEU A 216 10.55 13.80 -24.26
C LEU A 216 10.10 13.34 -22.88
N VAL A 217 8.95 12.71 -22.81
CA VAL A 217 8.43 12.07 -21.59
C VAL A 217 8.60 10.56 -21.74
N ILE A 218 9.37 9.96 -20.83
CA ILE A 218 9.73 8.54 -20.89
C ILE A 218 9.23 7.86 -19.62
N THR A 219 8.37 6.86 -19.79
CA THR A 219 8.00 5.94 -18.71
C THR A 219 8.84 4.68 -18.82
N MET A 220 9.49 4.30 -17.74
CA MET A 220 10.49 3.22 -17.70
C MET A 220 10.24 2.25 -16.58
N GLU A 221 10.66 1.01 -16.78
CA GLU A 221 10.85 0.02 -15.71
C GLU A 221 12.25 0.12 -15.12
N ALA A 222 12.32 -0.07 -13.81
CA ALA A 222 13.56 -0.20 -13.05
C ALA A 222 13.46 -1.36 -12.05
N PHE A 223 14.58 -1.77 -11.48
CA PHE A 223 14.61 -2.83 -10.46
C PHE A 223 14.26 -2.32 -9.05
N GLY A 224 14.03 -1.02 -8.91
CA GLY A 224 13.69 -0.38 -7.64
C GLY A 224 14.31 1.01 -7.50
N PRO A 225 14.24 1.61 -6.30
CA PRO A 225 14.61 3.01 -6.09
C PRO A 225 16.09 3.32 -6.40
N GLU A 226 17.00 2.43 -6.08
CA GLU A 226 18.42 2.62 -6.36
C GLU A 226 18.72 2.62 -7.86
N HIS A 227 18.11 1.69 -8.59
CA HIS A 227 18.24 1.62 -10.05
C HIS A 227 17.59 2.82 -10.76
N LYS A 228 16.42 3.23 -10.32
CA LYS A 228 15.76 4.47 -10.77
C LYS A 228 16.71 5.66 -10.59
N GLN A 229 17.29 5.83 -9.40
CA GLN A 229 18.19 6.94 -9.12
C GLN A 229 19.46 6.88 -9.98
N LEU A 230 20.01 5.69 -10.21
CA LEU A 230 21.15 5.50 -11.10
C LEU A 230 20.84 5.98 -12.52
N ILE A 231 19.66 5.63 -13.06
CA ILE A 231 19.25 6.05 -14.40
C ILE A 231 19.13 7.58 -14.45
N ILE A 232 18.44 8.20 -13.47
CA ILE A 232 18.25 9.65 -13.41
C ILE A 232 19.59 10.38 -13.34
N ASN A 233 20.50 9.95 -12.46
CA ASN A 233 21.81 10.55 -12.28
C ASN A 233 22.67 10.42 -13.55
N THR A 234 22.69 9.24 -14.16
CA THR A 234 23.46 9.03 -15.40
C THR A 234 22.95 9.87 -16.55
N LEU A 235 21.64 10.03 -16.67
CA LEU A 235 21.07 10.96 -17.64
C LEU A 235 21.51 12.40 -17.39
N ALA A 236 21.52 12.83 -16.12
CA ALA A 236 21.98 14.16 -15.74
C ALA A 236 23.47 14.37 -16.05
N ASP A 237 24.33 13.40 -15.74
CA ASP A 237 25.78 13.42 -16.00
C ASP A 237 26.10 13.51 -17.50
N LYS A 238 25.22 12.96 -18.34
CA LYS A 238 25.34 13.05 -19.80
C LYS A 238 24.75 14.35 -20.39
N GLY A 239 24.36 15.29 -19.52
CA GLY A 239 23.88 16.61 -19.91
C GLY A 239 22.40 16.70 -20.21
N TYR A 240 21.62 15.63 -20.04
CA TYR A 240 20.18 15.70 -20.02
C TYR A 240 19.74 16.35 -18.71
N LYS A 241 18.53 16.96 -18.72
CA LYS A 241 17.95 17.57 -17.51
C LYS A 241 16.68 16.80 -17.13
N PRO A 242 16.80 15.54 -16.66
CA PRO A 242 15.63 14.74 -16.33
C PRO A 242 14.91 15.34 -15.14
N LYS A 243 13.59 15.48 -15.26
CA LYS A 243 12.68 15.82 -14.16
C LYS A 243 11.75 14.66 -13.96
N GLU A 244 11.66 14.15 -12.75
CA GLU A 244 10.65 13.17 -12.42
C GLU A 244 9.27 13.84 -12.49
N VAL A 245 8.34 13.20 -13.19
CA VAL A 245 6.97 13.65 -13.34
C VAL A 245 6.02 12.53 -12.90
N MET A 246 4.78 12.92 -12.62
CA MET A 246 3.76 11.95 -12.22
C MET A 246 3.60 10.88 -13.29
N THR A 247 3.78 9.62 -12.90
CA THR A 247 3.56 8.49 -13.79
C THR A 247 2.06 8.32 -14.00
N LYS A 248 1.60 8.57 -15.24
CA LYS A 248 0.23 8.30 -15.65
C LYS A 248 0.06 6.80 -15.89
N GLY A 249 -1.19 6.33 -15.82
CA GLY A 249 -1.51 4.94 -16.09
C GLY A 249 -0.89 4.43 -17.40
N ILE A 250 -0.37 3.19 -17.38
CA ILE A 250 0.32 2.59 -18.53
C ILE A 250 -0.65 2.34 -19.68
N TYR A 251 -1.94 2.21 -19.38
CA TYR A 251 -3.00 1.82 -20.30
C TYR A 251 -3.94 2.98 -20.71
N ASN A 252 -3.52 4.23 -20.53
CA ASN A 252 -4.27 5.40 -20.99
C ASN A 252 -3.65 5.99 -22.25
#